data_26b326d59c98531abd6a728bcb8b768c
#
_entry.id   26b326d59c98531abd6a728bcb8b768c
#
_cell.length_a   1.000
_cell.length_b   1.000
_cell.length_c   1.000
_cell.angle_alpha   90.00
_cell.angle_beta   90.00
_cell.angle_gamma   90.00
#
_symmetry.space_group_name_H-M   'P 1'
#
loop_
_entity.id
_entity.type
_entity.pdbx_description
1 polymer ?
#
loop_
_entity_poly.entity_id
_entity_poly.type
_entity_poly.pdbx_seq_one_letter_code
_entity_poly.pdbx_strand_id
1 'polypeptide(L)'
;MKKKFFSWAIPALMLLTLFPFQAVSACTGFIIGKDLTTDGSTLYGRTEDLEPNHNKNFVVRERKYNKAGDKFVDETNGFSFDLPAVSYKYTAVPDVTPEQGVFDEAGFNEEGVSISATVSASANDDIQKVDPYVKDGIAESALTSVVLPHVKTAKEGVELLAKIVREKGAAEGNIVTIADKTGVWYMEILSGHQYAAIKFPDDKYAVFPNTFFLGIVDKNDTENTILSADLEKIAQDAGTYKEINGSFHVAQSYNPPLAEADRSRVWSGIKALDPNADVQYDDEYFELMHSTSDKLSLRDAMNLQRNRLEGTDFKPQDQMELDGKGIPDKTKADPVYRYPI
;
A
#
# COMPACT_ATOMS: atom_id res chain seq x y z
N MET A 1 -31.91 -39.94 58.60
CA MET A 1 -30.76 -39.09 58.28
C MET A 1 -30.53 -39.14 56.80
N LYS A 2 -31.00 -38.12 56.04
CA LYS A 2 -30.84 -38.02 54.57
C LYS A 2 -29.71 -37.01 54.29
N LYS A 3 -28.60 -37.47 53.74
CA LYS A 3 -27.49 -36.61 53.28
C LYS A 3 -27.88 -36.01 51.93
N LYS A 4 -27.97 -34.65 51.87
CA LYS A 4 -28.12 -33.90 50.63
C LYS A 4 -26.72 -33.70 50.02
N PHE A 5 -26.51 -34.24 48.79
CA PHE A 5 -25.38 -33.88 47.94
C PHE A 5 -25.67 -32.54 47.26
N PHE A 6 -24.84 -31.53 47.50
CA PHE A 6 -24.85 -30.28 46.80
C PHE A 6 -23.88 -30.43 45.62
N SER A 7 -24.45 -30.47 44.40
CA SER A 7 -23.69 -30.44 43.17
C SER A 7 -23.40 -28.97 42.82
N TRP A 8 -22.14 -28.59 42.81
CA TRP A 8 -21.68 -27.32 42.29
C TRP A 8 -21.47 -27.46 40.78
N ALA A 9 -22.39 -26.91 39.99
CA ALA A 9 -22.20 -26.68 38.58
C ALA A 9 -21.41 -25.37 38.43
N ILE A 10 -20.18 -25.46 37.97
CA ILE A 10 -19.38 -24.31 37.54
C ILE A 10 -19.86 -23.95 36.12
N PRO A 11 -20.39 -22.75 35.86
CA PRO A 11 -20.64 -22.33 34.50
C PRO A 11 -19.30 -22.05 33.82
N ALA A 12 -18.96 -22.85 32.84
CA ALA A 12 -17.87 -22.57 31.90
C ALA A 12 -18.23 -21.29 31.11
N LEU A 13 -17.65 -20.18 31.54
CA LEU A 13 -17.73 -18.91 30.83
C LEU A 13 -16.88 -19.08 29.53
N MET A 14 -17.54 -19.37 28.42
CA MET A 14 -16.93 -19.31 27.10
C MET A 14 -16.57 -17.85 26.84
N LEU A 15 -15.30 -17.50 27.04
CA LEU A 15 -14.75 -16.26 26.46
C LEU A 15 -14.78 -16.42 24.94
N LEU A 16 -15.82 -15.91 24.31
CA LEU A 16 -15.76 -15.56 22.89
C LEU A 16 -14.73 -14.41 22.78
N THR A 17 -13.53 -14.75 22.41
CA THR A 17 -12.59 -13.76 21.88
C THR A 17 -13.19 -13.27 20.57
N LEU A 18 -13.85 -12.13 20.64
CA LEU A 18 -14.15 -11.32 19.44
C LEU A 18 -12.79 -10.90 18.89
N PHE A 19 -12.28 -11.66 17.94
CA PHE A 19 -11.28 -11.13 17.04
C PHE A 19 -11.96 -9.96 16.32
N PRO A 20 -11.42 -8.75 16.38
CA PRO A 20 -11.92 -7.71 15.52
C PRO A 20 -11.71 -8.23 14.09
N PHE A 21 -12.79 -8.35 13.33
CA PHE A 21 -12.68 -8.44 11.88
C PHE A 21 -11.96 -7.15 11.46
N GLN A 22 -10.68 -7.24 11.19
CA GLN A 22 -10.03 -6.20 10.42
C GLN A 22 -10.74 -6.19 9.08
N ALA A 23 -11.39 -5.09 8.78
CA ALA A 23 -11.84 -4.83 7.43
C ALA A 23 -10.59 -4.96 6.55
N VAL A 24 -10.55 -5.96 5.69
CA VAL A 24 -9.44 -6.14 4.77
C VAL A 24 -9.59 -5.05 3.72
N SER A 25 -8.90 -3.93 3.95
CA SER A 25 -8.72 -2.91 2.92
C SER A 25 -7.92 -3.56 1.81
N ALA A 26 -8.48 -3.62 0.62
CA ALA A 26 -7.80 -4.10 -0.56
C ALA A 26 -7.56 -2.92 -1.50
N CYS A 27 -6.30 -2.63 -1.81
CA CYS A 27 -5.90 -1.59 -2.75
C CYS A 27 -5.02 -2.21 -3.82
N THR A 28 -5.05 -1.68 -5.04
CA THR A 28 -4.13 -2.11 -6.08
C THR A 28 -3.56 -0.89 -6.79
N GLY A 29 -2.25 -0.73 -6.71
CA GLY A 29 -1.53 0.30 -7.42
C GLY A 29 -0.95 -0.18 -8.73
N PHE A 30 -0.67 0.76 -9.63
CA PHE A 30 0.07 0.52 -10.85
C PHE A 30 0.97 1.70 -11.21
N ILE A 31 2.02 1.42 -11.96
CA ILE A 31 2.88 2.40 -12.62
C ILE A 31 3.13 1.91 -14.05
N ILE A 32 3.05 2.82 -15.03
CA ILE A 32 3.46 2.57 -16.41
C ILE A 32 4.41 3.68 -16.80
N GLY A 33 5.67 3.33 -17.03
CA GLY A 33 6.71 4.27 -17.41
C GLY A 33 6.45 4.90 -18.78
N LYS A 34 6.93 6.14 -18.97
CA LYS A 34 6.63 6.96 -20.17
C LYS A 34 7.08 6.32 -21.48
N ASP A 35 8.13 5.48 -21.44
CA ASP A 35 8.64 4.81 -22.62
C ASP A 35 7.74 3.66 -23.10
N LEU A 36 6.79 3.23 -22.25
CA LEU A 36 5.77 2.23 -22.58
C LEU A 36 4.44 2.86 -23.00
N THR A 37 4.22 4.15 -22.77
CA THR A 37 2.93 4.78 -23.06
C THR A 37 2.82 5.29 -24.50
N THR A 38 1.59 5.39 -24.99
CA THR A 38 1.30 5.85 -26.37
C THR A 38 1.58 7.34 -26.57
N ASP A 39 1.55 8.13 -25.52
CA ASP A 39 1.70 9.60 -25.55
C ASP A 39 2.99 10.11 -24.87
N GLY A 40 3.80 9.19 -24.34
CA GLY A 40 5.06 9.52 -23.64
C GLY A 40 4.87 10.09 -22.23
N SER A 41 3.67 9.99 -21.66
CA SER A 41 3.43 10.32 -20.25
C SER A 41 3.66 9.12 -19.36
N THR A 42 4.10 9.35 -18.10
CA THR A 42 4.07 8.32 -17.06
C THR A 42 2.67 8.25 -16.46
N LEU A 43 2.09 7.06 -16.40
CA LEU A 43 0.79 6.82 -15.78
C LEU A 43 0.99 6.08 -14.46
N TYR A 44 0.36 6.56 -13.41
CA TYR A 44 0.27 5.82 -12.15
C TYR A 44 -1.06 6.12 -11.46
N GLY A 45 -1.46 5.21 -10.60
CA GLY A 45 -2.69 5.33 -9.85
C GLY A 45 -2.96 4.10 -9.00
N ARG A 46 -4.08 4.12 -8.31
CA ARG A 46 -4.54 2.98 -7.51
C ARG A 46 -6.06 2.94 -7.42
N THR A 47 -6.59 1.77 -7.10
CA THR A 47 -7.91 1.62 -6.50
C THR A 47 -7.78 1.73 -4.99
N GLU A 48 -8.78 2.25 -4.35
CA GLU A 48 -8.99 2.13 -2.91
C GLU A 48 -10.25 1.30 -2.71
N ASP A 49 -10.05 0.11 -2.16
CA ASP A 49 -11.10 -0.88 -2.04
C ASP A 49 -11.50 -1.01 -0.57
N LEU A 50 -12.49 -0.22 -0.20
CA LEU A 50 -13.06 -0.15 1.14
C LEU A 50 -14.54 -0.50 1.11
N GLU A 51 -15.21 -0.34 2.25
CA GLU A 51 -16.63 -0.60 2.37
C GLU A 51 -17.47 0.31 1.45
N PRO A 52 -18.65 -0.13 0.99
CA PRO A 52 -19.46 0.57 -0.02
C PRO A 52 -19.88 2.00 0.35
N ASN A 53 -19.77 2.39 1.61
CA ASN A 53 -20.18 3.71 2.11
C ASN A 53 -19.00 4.71 2.26
N HIS A 54 -17.83 4.35 1.77
CA HIS A 54 -16.62 5.14 1.90
C HIS A 54 -16.53 6.21 0.79
N ASN A 55 -17.37 7.22 0.87
CA ASN A 55 -17.40 8.27 -0.13
C ASN A 55 -16.26 9.26 0.06
N LYS A 56 -15.70 9.74 -1.06
CA LYS A 56 -14.61 10.72 -1.07
C LYS A 56 -15.09 12.09 -1.49
N ASN A 57 -14.42 13.11 -0.96
CA ASN A 57 -14.50 14.50 -1.42
C ASN A 57 -13.27 14.84 -2.27
N PHE A 58 -13.41 15.80 -3.16
CA PHE A 58 -12.28 16.49 -3.76
C PHE A 58 -12.17 17.87 -3.13
N VAL A 59 -11.06 18.16 -2.48
CA VAL A 59 -10.85 19.42 -1.74
C VAL A 59 -9.56 20.09 -2.17
N VAL A 60 -9.50 21.41 -1.92
CA VAL A 60 -8.29 22.21 -2.06
C VAL A 60 -7.86 22.64 -0.66
N ARG A 61 -6.64 22.32 -0.30
CA ARG A 61 -5.95 22.80 0.90
C ARG A 61 -5.18 24.05 0.51
N GLU A 62 -5.59 25.20 0.99
CA GLU A 62 -4.99 26.49 0.61
C GLU A 62 -3.57 26.65 1.18
N ARG A 63 -2.74 27.42 0.48
CA ARG A 63 -1.42 27.83 0.96
C ARG A 63 -1.54 28.52 2.33
N LYS A 64 -0.67 28.13 3.27
CA LYS A 64 -0.65 28.71 4.63
C LYS A 64 0.73 29.18 5.00
N TYR A 65 0.77 30.25 5.81
CA TYR A 65 1.97 30.75 6.46
C TYR A 65 1.89 30.36 7.93
N ASN A 66 2.77 29.46 8.34
CA ASN A 66 2.76 28.88 9.68
C ASN A 66 3.72 29.62 10.59
N LYS A 67 3.44 29.58 11.89
CA LYS A 67 4.34 30.07 12.93
C LYS A 67 5.31 28.96 13.35
N ALA A 68 6.43 29.38 13.92
CA ALA A 68 7.36 28.42 14.52
C ALA A 68 6.66 27.62 15.62
N GLY A 69 6.72 26.29 15.51
CA GLY A 69 6.07 25.36 16.43
C GLY A 69 4.67 24.92 16.04
N ASP A 70 4.09 25.43 14.95
CA ASP A 70 2.85 24.88 14.39
C ASP A 70 3.11 23.46 13.86
N LYS A 71 2.16 22.56 14.15
CA LYS A 71 2.29 21.14 13.82
C LYS A 71 1.08 20.62 13.05
N PHE A 72 1.34 19.67 12.17
CA PHE A 72 0.33 18.69 11.77
C PHE A 72 0.18 17.69 12.91
N VAL A 73 -1.04 17.30 13.20
CA VAL A 73 -1.36 16.25 14.19
C VAL A 73 -2.37 15.30 13.55
N ASP A 74 -2.03 14.02 13.53
CA ASP A 74 -2.97 12.96 13.21
C ASP A 74 -3.73 12.59 14.47
N GLU A 75 -5.03 12.88 14.49
CA GLU A 75 -5.87 12.64 15.67
C GLU A 75 -6.15 11.14 15.89
N THR A 76 -5.90 10.29 14.90
CA THR A 76 -6.18 8.85 14.97
C THR A 76 -5.17 8.12 15.87
N ASN A 77 -3.89 8.47 15.75
CA ASN A 77 -2.82 7.79 16.50
C ASN A 77 -1.90 8.71 17.30
N GLY A 78 -2.08 10.03 17.15
CA GLY A 78 -1.28 11.05 17.84
C GLY A 78 0.04 11.39 17.16
N PHE A 79 0.31 10.88 15.96
CA PHE A 79 1.47 11.28 15.16
C PHE A 79 1.48 12.80 14.97
N SER A 80 2.65 13.42 15.09
CA SER A 80 2.77 14.85 14.85
C SER A 80 4.07 15.19 14.13
N PHE A 81 4.00 16.19 13.24
CA PHE A 81 5.13 16.69 12.48
C PHE A 81 5.09 18.22 12.36
N ASP A 82 6.26 18.87 12.42
CA ASP A 82 6.34 20.32 12.35
C ASP A 82 5.93 20.81 10.96
N LEU A 83 5.08 21.81 10.88
CA LEU A 83 4.69 22.43 9.62
C LEU A 83 5.82 23.31 9.08
N PRO A 84 6.02 23.40 7.76
CA PRO A 84 6.99 24.30 7.16
C PRO A 84 6.53 25.75 7.35
N ALA A 85 7.45 26.72 7.30
CA ALA A 85 7.07 28.14 7.38
C ALA A 85 6.01 28.54 6.34
N VAL A 86 6.02 27.88 5.18
CA VAL A 86 5.02 28.00 4.12
C VAL A 86 4.56 26.60 3.73
N SER A 87 3.33 26.26 4.02
CA SER A 87 2.67 25.07 3.49
C SER A 87 2.16 25.37 2.08
N TYR A 88 2.58 24.57 1.10
CA TYR A 88 2.10 24.71 -0.28
C TYR A 88 0.62 24.40 -0.38
N LYS A 89 -0.04 25.06 -1.34
CA LYS A 89 -1.40 24.70 -1.72
C LYS A 89 -1.40 23.34 -2.41
N TYR A 90 -2.37 22.48 -2.07
CA TYR A 90 -2.53 21.18 -2.70
C TYR A 90 -3.99 20.75 -2.80
N THR A 91 -4.27 19.83 -3.72
CA THR A 91 -5.54 19.11 -3.79
C THR A 91 -5.45 17.85 -2.96
N ALA A 92 -6.58 17.39 -2.47
CA ALA A 92 -6.67 16.12 -1.74
C ALA A 92 -8.02 15.43 -1.97
N VAL A 93 -8.06 14.14 -1.67
CA VAL A 93 -9.24 13.28 -1.81
C VAL A 93 -9.53 12.62 -0.46
N PRO A 94 -9.99 13.39 0.55
CA PRO A 94 -10.33 12.84 1.87
C PRO A 94 -11.69 12.18 1.89
N ASP A 95 -11.94 11.40 2.93
CA ASP A 95 -13.25 10.85 3.25
C ASP A 95 -14.30 11.92 3.52
N VAL A 96 -15.55 11.66 3.12
CA VAL A 96 -16.69 12.55 3.40
C VAL A 96 -17.02 12.57 4.89
N THR A 97 -16.90 11.42 5.53
CA THR A 97 -17.16 11.22 6.97
C THR A 97 -15.92 10.61 7.60
N PRO A 98 -14.92 11.41 7.95
CA PRO A 98 -13.66 10.88 8.46
C PRO A 98 -13.85 10.34 9.89
N GLU A 99 -14.14 9.07 10.00
CA GLU A 99 -14.10 8.36 11.28
C GLU A 99 -12.65 8.14 11.76
N GLN A 100 -11.70 8.21 10.81
CA GLN A 100 -10.27 7.95 11.02
C GLN A 100 -9.39 9.20 10.79
N GLY A 101 -9.92 10.40 11.03
CA GLY A 101 -9.16 11.66 10.85
C GLY A 101 -9.23 12.21 9.42
N VAL A 102 -8.27 13.07 9.06
CA VAL A 102 -8.24 13.81 7.77
C VAL A 102 -7.75 12.91 6.66
N PHE A 103 -7.72 11.85 6.52
CA PHE A 103 -7.25 10.87 5.53
C PHE A 103 -7.22 11.43 4.08
N ASP A 104 -6.25 12.28 3.79
CA ASP A 104 -6.03 12.84 2.45
C ASP A 104 -5.33 11.78 1.56
N GLU A 105 -6.08 10.95 0.86
CA GLU A 105 -5.61 9.75 0.16
C GLU A 105 -4.60 10.02 -0.97
N ALA A 106 -4.89 11.01 -1.79
CA ALA A 106 -4.11 11.35 -2.95
C ALA A 106 -4.26 12.83 -3.27
N GLY A 107 -3.32 13.39 -4.01
CA GLY A 107 -3.40 14.76 -4.46
C GLY A 107 -2.15 15.22 -5.18
N PHE A 108 -2.13 16.52 -5.48
CA PHE A 108 -0.96 17.19 -6.04
C PHE A 108 -0.85 18.61 -5.51
N ASN A 109 0.37 19.09 -5.36
CA ASN A 109 0.62 20.45 -4.88
C ASN A 109 0.91 21.44 -6.03
N GLU A 110 0.99 22.73 -5.68
CA GLU A 110 1.23 23.81 -6.63
C GLU A 110 2.65 23.82 -7.23
N GLU A 111 3.58 23.04 -6.67
CA GLU A 111 4.92 22.84 -7.21
C GLU A 111 4.96 21.69 -8.25
N GLY A 112 3.84 21.00 -8.47
CA GLY A 112 3.70 19.92 -9.44
C GLY A 112 4.12 18.55 -8.91
N VAL A 113 4.20 18.39 -7.58
CA VAL A 113 4.41 17.08 -6.95
C VAL A 113 3.05 16.44 -6.69
N SER A 114 2.90 15.19 -7.07
CA SER A 114 1.71 14.38 -6.79
C SER A 114 2.08 13.17 -5.95
N ILE A 115 1.13 12.72 -5.13
CA ILE A 115 1.25 11.52 -4.31
C ILE A 115 -0.04 10.71 -4.45
N SER A 116 0.11 9.40 -4.57
CA SER A 116 -0.92 8.44 -4.21
C SER A 116 -0.37 7.68 -3.03
N ALA A 117 -0.84 8.05 -1.86
CA ALA A 117 -0.50 7.33 -0.66
C ALA A 117 -1.40 6.11 -0.63
N THR A 118 -0.80 5.06 -0.69
CA THR A 118 -0.86 3.86 0.06
C THR A 118 -1.60 2.73 -0.58
N VAL A 119 -0.84 1.71 -0.77
CA VAL A 119 -1.35 0.35 -0.75
C VAL A 119 -0.87 -0.23 0.57
N SER A 120 -1.76 -0.40 1.54
CA SER A 120 -1.42 -0.97 2.86
C SER A 120 -0.79 -2.34 2.68
N ALA A 121 0.32 -2.57 3.35
CA ALA A 121 1.05 -3.83 3.35
C ALA A 121 1.56 -4.12 4.77
N SER A 122 2.01 -5.32 5.03
CA SER A 122 2.53 -5.67 6.36
C SER A 122 3.76 -6.54 6.26
N ALA A 123 4.73 -6.29 7.13
CA ALA A 123 5.85 -7.20 7.32
C ALA A 123 5.39 -8.48 8.02
N ASN A 124 6.16 -9.56 7.81
CA ASN A 124 5.97 -10.80 8.53
C ASN A 124 6.20 -10.65 10.05
N ASP A 125 5.66 -11.60 10.81
CA ASP A 125 5.70 -11.56 12.28
C ASP A 125 7.12 -11.57 12.86
N ASP A 126 8.09 -12.17 12.19
CA ASP A 126 9.47 -12.22 12.69
C ASP A 126 10.17 -10.88 12.53
N ILE A 127 9.95 -10.18 11.43
CA ILE A 127 10.36 -8.78 11.27
C ILE A 127 9.71 -7.91 12.35
N GLN A 128 8.41 -8.08 12.60
CA GLN A 128 7.68 -7.30 13.61
C GLN A 128 8.16 -7.54 15.04
N LYS A 129 8.81 -8.66 15.33
CA LYS A 129 9.45 -8.90 16.65
C LYS A 129 10.75 -8.11 16.82
N VAL A 130 11.46 -7.81 15.72
CA VAL A 130 12.77 -7.12 15.74
C VAL A 130 12.60 -5.61 15.56
N ASP A 131 11.76 -5.18 14.63
CA ASP A 131 11.45 -3.77 14.36
C ASP A 131 9.92 -3.57 14.25
N PRO A 132 9.21 -3.56 15.40
CA PRO A 132 7.76 -3.43 15.45
C PRO A 132 7.28 -2.07 14.95
N TYR A 133 6.08 -2.04 14.39
CA TYR A 133 5.41 -0.78 14.08
C TYR A 133 5.25 0.10 15.31
N VAL A 134 5.45 1.40 15.14
CA VAL A 134 5.43 2.41 16.20
C VAL A 134 4.04 3.01 16.29
N LYS A 135 3.37 2.82 17.41
CA LYS A 135 1.95 3.19 17.57
C LYS A 135 1.62 4.64 17.17
N ASP A 136 2.49 5.57 17.52
CA ASP A 136 2.39 7.01 17.19
C ASP A 136 3.35 7.41 16.07
N GLY A 137 3.79 6.44 15.25
CA GLY A 137 4.52 6.65 14.01
C GLY A 137 3.63 7.19 12.91
N ILE A 138 4.24 7.51 11.75
CA ILE A 138 3.47 7.97 10.60
C ILE A 138 2.58 6.84 10.08
N ALA A 139 1.30 7.14 9.85
CA ALA A 139 0.30 6.24 9.31
C ALA A 139 -0.17 6.72 7.93
N GLU A 140 -0.88 5.87 7.24
CA GLU A 140 -1.50 6.13 5.93
C GLU A 140 -2.26 7.44 5.91
N SER A 141 -3.08 7.67 6.94
CA SER A 141 -3.88 8.88 7.14
C SER A 141 -3.09 10.20 7.06
N ALA A 142 -1.79 10.17 7.39
CA ALA A 142 -0.94 11.35 7.47
C ALA A 142 -0.05 11.59 6.25
N LEU A 143 0.22 10.56 5.42
CA LEU A 143 1.25 10.61 4.38
C LEU A 143 1.07 11.79 3.41
N THR A 144 -0.09 11.93 2.79
CA THR A 144 -0.38 13.00 1.83
C THR A 144 -0.37 14.37 2.48
N SER A 145 -1.00 14.49 3.66
CA SER A 145 -1.08 15.75 4.42
C SER A 145 0.26 16.23 4.97
N VAL A 146 1.23 15.32 5.10
CA VAL A 146 2.60 15.65 5.50
C VAL A 146 3.47 15.96 4.26
N VAL A 147 3.38 15.18 3.19
CA VAL A 147 4.27 15.33 2.04
C VAL A 147 3.94 16.59 1.22
N LEU A 148 2.69 16.72 0.77
CA LEU A 148 2.34 17.76 -0.21
C LEU A 148 2.58 19.20 0.25
N PRO A 149 2.35 19.58 1.52
CA PRO A 149 2.66 20.94 1.97
C PRO A 149 4.15 21.27 2.06
N HIS A 150 5.03 20.25 2.06
CA HIS A 150 6.45 20.44 2.40
C HIS A 150 7.40 20.46 1.20
N VAL A 151 7.06 19.81 0.08
CA VAL A 151 8.04 19.39 -0.93
C VAL A 151 7.82 20.03 -2.30
N LYS A 152 8.91 20.17 -3.06
CA LYS A 152 8.94 20.71 -4.43
C LYS A 152 9.27 19.66 -5.48
N THR A 153 9.75 18.51 -5.05
CA THR A 153 10.10 17.40 -5.95
C THR A 153 9.66 16.07 -5.35
N ALA A 154 9.47 15.08 -6.20
CA ALA A 154 9.13 13.72 -5.76
C ALA A 154 10.24 13.13 -4.87
N LYS A 155 11.51 13.37 -5.22
CA LYS A 155 12.65 12.92 -4.42
C LYS A 155 12.64 13.52 -3.01
N GLU A 156 12.40 14.83 -2.88
CA GLU A 156 12.23 15.47 -1.56
C GLU A 156 11.10 14.81 -0.75
N GLY A 157 10.01 14.38 -1.40
CA GLY A 157 8.91 13.67 -0.75
C GLY A 157 9.34 12.33 -0.16
N VAL A 158 10.08 11.54 -0.92
CA VAL A 158 10.64 10.26 -0.45
C VAL A 158 11.66 10.47 0.66
N GLU A 159 12.56 11.44 0.50
CA GLU A 159 13.56 11.79 1.52
C GLU A 159 12.91 12.25 2.84
N LEU A 160 11.82 13.01 2.74
CA LEU A 160 11.03 13.45 3.90
C LEU A 160 10.40 12.25 4.62
N LEU A 161 9.74 11.35 3.88
CA LEU A 161 9.17 10.13 4.47
C LEU A 161 10.25 9.22 5.08
N ALA A 162 11.36 9.03 4.37
CA ALA A 162 12.51 8.27 4.87
C ALA A 162 13.05 8.85 6.19
N LYS A 163 13.15 10.17 6.29
CA LYS A 163 13.54 10.86 7.53
C LYS A 163 12.52 10.62 8.65
N ILE A 164 11.23 10.75 8.37
CA ILE A 164 10.17 10.57 9.37
C ILE A 164 10.16 9.14 9.88
N VAL A 165 10.16 8.15 8.99
CA VAL A 165 10.18 6.72 9.36
C VAL A 165 11.42 6.40 10.21
N ARG A 166 12.59 6.89 9.82
CA ARG A 166 13.82 6.69 10.59
C ARG A 166 13.77 7.31 11.99
N GLU A 167 13.21 8.52 12.14
CA GLU A 167 13.28 9.32 13.37
C GLU A 167 12.08 9.13 14.30
N LYS A 168 10.90 8.83 13.74
CA LYS A 168 9.64 8.74 14.47
C LYS A 168 8.96 7.39 14.34
N GLY A 169 9.38 6.59 13.37
CA GLY A 169 8.78 5.31 13.03
C GLY A 169 7.52 5.41 12.18
N ALA A 170 7.09 4.25 11.70
CA ALA A 170 5.83 4.03 10.97
C ALA A 170 4.86 3.22 11.83
N ALA A 171 3.58 3.56 11.78
CA ALA A 171 2.53 2.85 12.51
C ALA A 171 2.06 1.58 11.79
N GLU A 172 2.38 1.48 10.50
CA GLU A 172 1.99 0.38 9.61
C GLU A 172 2.88 0.35 8.38
N GLY A 173 2.80 -0.74 7.62
CA GLY A 173 3.48 -0.85 6.34
C GLY A 173 2.66 -0.24 5.20
N ASN A 174 3.35 0.39 4.25
CA ASN A 174 2.71 1.07 3.14
C ASN A 174 3.55 1.05 1.87
N ILE A 175 2.89 1.07 0.72
CA ILE A 175 3.49 1.37 -0.57
C ILE A 175 3.04 2.76 -0.99
N VAL A 176 3.97 3.64 -1.30
CA VAL A 176 3.71 5.04 -1.65
C VAL A 176 4.31 5.36 -3.00
N THR A 177 3.56 6.03 -3.86
CA THR A 177 4.06 6.56 -5.13
C THR A 177 4.05 8.08 -5.07
N ILE A 178 5.19 8.71 -5.36
CA ILE A 178 5.34 10.16 -5.42
C ILE A 178 5.92 10.52 -6.79
N ALA A 179 5.30 11.45 -7.48
CA ALA A 179 5.69 11.82 -8.83
C ALA A 179 5.83 13.33 -9.01
N ASP A 180 6.70 13.69 -9.93
CA ASP A 180 6.83 15.03 -10.49
C ASP A 180 7.19 14.94 -11.98
N LYS A 181 7.51 16.07 -12.60
CA LYS A 181 7.92 16.12 -14.02
C LYS A 181 9.15 15.27 -14.38
N THR A 182 9.92 14.77 -13.40
CA THR A 182 11.13 13.96 -13.61
C THR A 182 10.88 12.48 -13.54
N GLY A 183 9.68 12.04 -13.15
CA GLY A 183 9.28 10.64 -13.05
C GLY A 183 8.58 10.30 -11.76
N VAL A 184 8.43 9.01 -11.51
CA VAL A 184 7.78 8.44 -10.31
C VAL A 184 8.83 7.81 -9.40
N TRP A 185 8.69 8.05 -8.11
CA TRP A 185 9.34 7.30 -7.06
C TRP A 185 8.35 6.31 -6.45
N TYR A 186 8.81 5.09 -6.28
CA TYR A 186 8.10 4.00 -5.60
C TYR A 186 8.79 3.74 -4.27
N MET A 187 8.05 3.78 -3.17
CA MET A 187 8.60 3.60 -1.83
C MET A 187 7.78 2.56 -1.07
N GLU A 188 8.46 1.64 -0.40
CA GLU A 188 7.90 0.72 0.58
C GLU A 188 8.33 1.13 1.99
N ILE A 189 7.38 1.38 2.87
CA ILE A 189 7.55 1.50 4.31
C ILE A 189 7.33 0.11 4.87
N LEU A 190 8.40 -0.55 5.26
CA LEU A 190 8.44 -2.00 5.46
C LEU A 190 8.12 -2.42 6.89
N SER A 191 8.63 -1.71 7.88
CA SER A 191 8.44 -2.00 9.30
C SER A 191 8.54 -0.71 10.11
N GLY A 192 8.69 -0.81 11.42
CA GLY A 192 8.72 0.36 12.30
C GLY A 192 9.67 1.45 11.85
N HIS A 193 10.89 1.08 11.40
CA HIS A 193 11.91 2.05 10.98
C HIS A 193 12.58 1.70 9.65
N GLN A 194 12.13 0.63 8.96
CA GLN A 194 12.73 0.22 7.71
C GLN A 194 11.89 0.67 6.51
N TYR A 195 12.59 1.09 5.47
CA TYR A 195 12.03 1.54 4.20
C TYR A 195 13.00 1.27 3.06
N ALA A 196 12.44 1.16 1.88
CA ALA A 196 13.19 1.10 0.63
C ALA A 196 12.44 1.88 -0.45
N ALA A 197 13.16 2.66 -1.26
CA ALA A 197 12.57 3.41 -2.35
C ALA A 197 13.46 3.41 -3.57
N ILE A 198 12.82 3.42 -4.73
CA ILE A 198 13.49 3.53 -6.03
C ILE A 198 12.82 4.60 -6.89
N LYS A 199 13.60 5.27 -7.72
CA LYS A 199 13.05 5.97 -8.88
C LYS A 199 12.63 4.91 -9.90
N PHE A 200 11.34 4.87 -10.22
CA PHE A 200 10.79 3.84 -11.09
C PHE A 200 11.28 4.04 -12.54
N PRO A 201 11.77 2.98 -13.22
CA PRO A 201 12.30 3.09 -14.58
C PRO A 201 11.22 3.48 -15.61
N ASP A 202 11.61 4.30 -16.59
CA ASP A 202 10.71 4.80 -17.62
C ASP A 202 10.26 3.72 -18.63
N ASP A 203 11.01 2.60 -18.74
CA ASP A 203 10.79 1.48 -19.66
C ASP A 203 10.12 0.25 -19.01
N LYS A 204 9.55 0.42 -17.81
CA LYS A 204 8.89 -0.65 -17.05
C LYS A 204 7.45 -0.30 -16.70
N TYR A 205 6.68 -1.36 -16.39
CA TYR A 205 5.41 -1.22 -15.71
C TYR A 205 5.38 -2.08 -14.45
N ALA A 206 4.49 -1.74 -13.52
CA ALA A 206 4.25 -2.46 -12.28
C ALA A 206 2.76 -2.53 -11.96
N VAL A 207 2.35 -3.62 -11.31
CA VAL A 207 1.06 -3.77 -10.63
C VAL A 207 1.34 -4.33 -9.25
N PHE A 208 0.85 -3.68 -8.21
CA PHE A 208 1.18 -4.03 -6.83
C PHE A 208 -0.04 -3.94 -5.92
N PRO A 209 -0.57 -5.08 -5.45
CA PRO A 209 -1.57 -5.16 -4.39
C PRO A 209 -0.96 -5.00 -2.98
N ASN A 210 -1.64 -5.50 -1.94
CA ASN A 210 -1.33 -5.25 -0.53
C ASN A 210 -0.17 -6.10 0.03
N THR A 211 0.94 -6.17 -0.69
CA THR A 211 2.18 -6.84 -0.27
C THR A 211 3.39 -6.11 -0.86
N PHE A 212 4.57 -6.26 -0.28
CA PHE A 212 5.78 -5.62 -0.80
C PHE A 212 6.31 -6.33 -2.05
N PHE A 213 6.91 -5.56 -2.96
CA PHE A 213 7.38 -6.05 -4.26
C PHE A 213 8.83 -5.72 -4.58
N LEU A 214 9.49 -4.80 -3.81
CA LEU A 214 10.88 -4.49 -4.08
C LEU A 214 11.75 -5.74 -3.97
N GLY A 215 12.38 -6.10 -5.08
CA GLY A 215 13.31 -7.20 -5.16
C GLY A 215 14.72 -6.82 -4.75
N ILE A 216 15.67 -7.08 -5.65
CA ILE A 216 17.05 -6.66 -5.48
C ILE A 216 17.15 -5.17 -5.80
N VAL A 217 17.67 -4.38 -4.86
CA VAL A 217 17.87 -2.94 -5.01
C VAL A 217 19.36 -2.64 -4.99
N ASP A 218 19.85 -1.90 -5.99
CA ASP A 218 21.27 -1.49 -6.02
C ASP A 218 21.53 -0.38 -5.00
N LYS A 219 22.09 -0.76 -3.87
CA LYS A 219 22.46 0.17 -2.79
C LYS A 219 23.55 1.17 -3.15
N ASN A 220 24.25 0.98 -4.27
CA ASN A 220 25.27 1.90 -4.73
C ASN A 220 24.70 2.99 -5.65
N ASP A 221 23.51 2.81 -6.18
CA ASP A 221 22.81 3.83 -6.98
C ASP A 221 22.10 4.85 -6.07
N THR A 222 22.88 5.68 -5.40
CA THR A 222 22.35 6.69 -4.46
C THR A 222 21.57 7.83 -5.14
N GLU A 223 21.57 7.89 -6.46
CA GLU A 223 20.76 8.85 -7.20
C GLU A 223 19.30 8.38 -7.32
N ASN A 224 19.12 7.08 -7.55
CA ASN A 224 17.82 6.48 -7.83
C ASN A 224 17.31 5.53 -6.72
N THR A 225 18.05 5.38 -5.62
CA THR A 225 17.63 4.54 -4.49
C THR A 225 17.80 5.26 -3.15
N ILE A 226 16.87 5.01 -2.24
CA ILE A 226 16.89 5.52 -0.86
C ILE A 226 16.51 4.36 0.06
N LEU A 227 17.43 3.88 0.87
CA LEU A 227 17.27 2.71 1.72
C LEU A 227 17.52 3.06 3.19
N SER A 228 16.84 2.39 4.11
CA SER A 228 17.20 2.46 5.53
C SER A 228 18.53 1.72 5.78
N ALA A 229 19.31 2.23 6.72
CA ALA A 229 20.66 1.73 6.98
C ALA A 229 20.70 0.28 7.48
N ASP A 230 19.69 -0.12 8.25
CA ASP A 230 19.64 -1.43 8.90
C ASP A 230 18.73 -2.44 8.15
N LEU A 231 18.34 -2.14 6.91
CA LEU A 231 17.40 -2.94 6.12
C LEU A 231 17.78 -4.43 6.06
N GLU A 232 19.00 -4.74 5.66
CA GLU A 232 19.50 -6.13 5.60
C GLU A 232 19.69 -6.73 6.99
N LYS A 233 20.18 -5.91 7.93
CA LYS A 233 20.45 -6.35 9.30
C LYS A 233 19.18 -6.78 10.03
N ILE A 234 18.09 -6.03 9.91
CA ILE A 234 16.81 -6.38 10.52
C ILE A 234 16.30 -7.72 9.99
N ALA A 235 16.40 -7.98 8.69
CA ALA A 235 16.04 -9.27 8.10
C ALA A 235 16.93 -10.42 8.62
N GLN A 236 18.24 -10.16 8.82
CA GLN A 236 19.17 -11.14 9.42
C GLN A 236 18.82 -11.42 10.88
N ASP A 237 18.59 -10.40 11.67
CA ASP A 237 18.24 -10.51 13.10
C ASP A 237 16.88 -11.21 13.29
N ALA A 238 15.95 -11.02 12.36
CA ALA A 238 14.66 -11.71 12.31
C ALA A 238 14.75 -13.16 11.81
N GLY A 239 15.87 -13.56 11.21
CA GLY A 239 16.03 -14.89 10.60
C GLY A 239 15.26 -15.08 9.28
N THR A 240 14.82 -13.98 8.67
CA THR A 240 14.01 -13.97 7.43
C THR A 240 14.80 -13.54 6.19
N TYR A 241 16.10 -13.25 6.34
CA TYR A 241 16.97 -12.83 5.24
C TYR A 241 16.95 -13.80 4.06
N LYS A 242 16.66 -13.31 2.88
CA LYS A 242 16.63 -14.06 1.62
C LYS A 242 17.54 -13.43 0.58
N GLU A 243 18.22 -14.30 -0.15
CA GLU A 243 19.03 -13.94 -1.32
C GLU A 243 18.45 -14.58 -2.59
N ILE A 244 18.46 -13.81 -3.66
CA ILE A 244 18.22 -14.31 -5.01
C ILE A 244 19.44 -13.92 -5.84
N ASN A 245 20.04 -14.88 -6.51
CA ASN A 245 21.28 -14.68 -7.30
C ASN A 245 22.43 -14.02 -6.51
N GLY A 246 22.54 -14.34 -5.21
CA GLY A 246 23.62 -13.81 -4.36
C GLY A 246 23.42 -12.36 -3.91
N SER A 247 22.23 -11.81 -4.06
CA SER A 247 21.87 -10.45 -3.64
C SER A 247 20.64 -10.47 -2.74
N PHE A 248 20.65 -9.58 -1.75
CA PHE A 248 19.54 -9.42 -0.83
C PHE A 248 18.25 -9.05 -1.56
N HIS A 249 17.16 -9.76 -1.25
CA HIS A 249 15.85 -9.53 -1.83
C HIS A 249 14.89 -8.99 -0.77
N VAL A 250 14.48 -7.72 -0.91
CA VAL A 250 13.69 -7.00 0.11
C VAL A 250 12.36 -7.70 0.37
N ALA A 251 11.50 -7.81 -0.63
CA ALA A 251 10.16 -8.36 -0.46
C ALA A 251 10.16 -9.79 0.07
N GLN A 252 11.05 -10.66 -0.43
CA GLN A 252 11.16 -12.05 0.05
C GLN A 252 11.58 -12.15 1.51
N SER A 253 12.29 -11.15 2.02
CA SER A 253 12.74 -11.09 3.42
C SER A 253 11.69 -10.48 4.34
N TYR A 254 10.86 -9.56 3.85
CA TYR A 254 9.94 -8.78 4.67
C TYR A 254 8.50 -9.26 4.61
N ASN A 255 8.05 -9.84 3.50
CA ASN A 255 6.66 -10.28 3.34
C ASN A 255 6.29 -11.48 4.21
N PRO A 256 5.03 -11.55 4.66
CA PRO A 256 4.39 -12.83 4.95
C PRO A 256 4.20 -13.64 3.65
N PRO A 257 3.77 -14.91 3.73
CA PRO A 257 3.36 -15.66 2.54
C PRO A 257 2.32 -14.88 1.71
N LEU A 258 2.50 -14.91 0.39
CA LEU A 258 1.62 -14.19 -0.54
C LEU A 258 0.17 -14.66 -0.41
N ALA A 259 -0.72 -13.76 -0.03
CA ALA A 259 -2.15 -14.05 0.10
C ALA A 259 -2.80 -14.27 -1.28
N GLU A 260 -3.83 -15.10 -1.33
CA GLU A 260 -4.55 -15.42 -2.57
C GLU A 260 -5.18 -14.17 -3.23
N ALA A 261 -5.68 -13.25 -2.41
CA ALA A 261 -6.24 -11.99 -2.88
C ALA A 261 -5.18 -11.08 -3.53
N ASP A 262 -3.94 -11.10 -3.04
CA ASP A 262 -2.82 -10.36 -3.65
C ASP A 262 -2.33 -11.04 -4.92
N ARG A 263 -2.19 -12.36 -4.86
CA ARG A 263 -1.80 -13.21 -5.99
C ARG A 263 -2.68 -13.00 -7.21
N SER A 264 -4.00 -13.07 -7.01
CA SER A 264 -4.97 -12.94 -8.10
C SER A 264 -4.90 -11.56 -8.77
N ARG A 265 -4.71 -10.49 -7.97
CA ARG A 265 -4.64 -9.12 -8.47
C ARG A 265 -3.33 -8.83 -9.21
N VAL A 266 -2.18 -9.23 -8.67
CA VAL A 266 -0.90 -8.99 -9.35
C VAL A 266 -0.80 -9.80 -10.63
N TRP A 267 -1.14 -11.10 -10.60
CA TRP A 267 -1.09 -11.96 -11.78
C TRP A 267 -2.00 -11.44 -12.89
N SER A 268 -3.27 -11.15 -12.59
CA SER A 268 -4.19 -10.70 -13.62
C SER A 268 -3.89 -9.29 -14.11
N GLY A 269 -3.35 -8.44 -13.24
CA GLY A 269 -2.90 -7.11 -13.64
C GLY A 269 -1.72 -7.12 -14.60
N ILE A 270 -0.73 -7.97 -14.33
CA ILE A 270 0.39 -8.18 -15.25
C ILE A 270 -0.12 -8.70 -16.60
N LYS A 271 -0.99 -9.74 -16.59
CA LYS A 271 -1.57 -10.31 -17.81
C LYS A 271 -2.50 -9.36 -18.56
N ALA A 272 -3.14 -8.42 -17.89
CA ALA A 272 -3.98 -7.41 -18.51
C ALA A 272 -3.15 -6.38 -19.30
N LEU A 273 -1.95 -6.04 -18.80
CA LEU A 273 -1.03 -5.11 -19.47
C LEU A 273 -0.15 -5.81 -20.51
N ASP A 274 0.22 -7.05 -20.26
CA ASP A 274 0.96 -7.89 -21.20
C ASP A 274 0.46 -9.35 -21.14
N PRO A 275 -0.42 -9.76 -22.07
CA PRO A 275 -0.91 -11.14 -22.12
C PRO A 275 0.20 -12.20 -22.31
N ASN A 276 1.37 -11.79 -22.83
CA ASN A 276 2.50 -12.66 -23.09
C ASN A 276 3.53 -12.68 -21.95
N ALA A 277 3.31 -11.90 -20.87
CA ALA A 277 4.22 -11.88 -19.74
C ALA A 277 4.44 -13.32 -19.20
N ASP A 278 5.72 -13.64 -18.93
CA ASP A 278 6.10 -14.96 -18.40
C ASP A 278 5.90 -14.99 -16.88
N VAL A 279 4.65 -15.05 -16.46
CA VAL A 279 4.22 -15.21 -15.06
C VAL A 279 3.15 -16.28 -14.95
N GLN A 280 3.27 -17.14 -13.95
CA GLN A 280 2.28 -18.17 -13.66
C GLN A 280 1.47 -17.79 -12.43
N TYR A 281 0.22 -18.25 -12.36
CA TYR A 281 -0.65 -17.92 -11.23
C TYR A 281 -0.10 -18.42 -9.90
N ASP A 282 0.56 -19.58 -9.89
CA ASP A 282 1.12 -20.26 -8.73
C ASP A 282 2.57 -19.90 -8.41
N ASP A 283 3.14 -18.87 -9.07
CA ASP A 283 4.46 -18.34 -8.72
C ASP A 283 4.49 -17.96 -7.23
N GLU A 284 5.57 -18.29 -6.54
CA GLU A 284 5.73 -18.01 -5.11
C GLU A 284 5.82 -16.51 -4.81
N TYR A 285 6.35 -15.75 -5.77
CA TYR A 285 6.43 -14.28 -5.72
C TYR A 285 6.38 -13.70 -7.13
N PHE A 286 6.11 -12.43 -7.22
CA PHE A 286 6.12 -11.67 -8.48
C PHE A 286 7.12 -10.54 -8.38
N GLU A 287 7.86 -10.30 -9.45
CA GLU A 287 8.72 -9.13 -9.54
C GLU A 287 7.90 -7.85 -9.62
N LEU A 288 8.44 -6.73 -9.11
CA LEU A 288 7.79 -5.42 -9.23
C LEU A 288 7.75 -4.94 -10.68
N MET A 289 8.87 -5.11 -11.41
CA MET A 289 9.10 -4.45 -12.68
C MET A 289 8.97 -5.42 -13.84
N HIS A 290 8.06 -5.11 -14.76
CA HIS A 290 7.81 -5.88 -15.97
C HIS A 290 8.09 -5.05 -17.21
N SER A 291 8.38 -5.72 -18.34
CA SER A 291 8.55 -5.11 -19.64
C SER A 291 7.47 -5.62 -20.60
N THR A 292 7.08 -4.79 -21.55
CA THR A 292 6.24 -5.20 -22.68
C THR A 292 6.72 -4.53 -23.95
N SER A 293 6.49 -5.17 -25.09
CA SER A 293 6.72 -4.59 -26.41
C SER A 293 5.57 -3.69 -26.88
N ASP A 294 4.42 -3.81 -26.25
CA ASP A 294 3.23 -3.07 -26.64
C ASP A 294 3.23 -1.66 -26.02
N LYS A 295 2.62 -0.72 -26.73
CA LYS A 295 2.37 0.62 -26.21
C LYS A 295 1.05 0.64 -25.47
N LEU A 296 1.10 1.09 -24.23
CA LEU A 296 -0.03 1.16 -23.31
C LEU A 296 -0.65 2.57 -23.34
N SER A 297 -1.96 2.64 -23.36
CA SER A 297 -2.71 3.89 -23.33
C SER A 297 -3.34 4.15 -21.96
N LEU A 298 -3.82 5.38 -21.73
CA LEU A 298 -4.65 5.69 -20.57
C LEU A 298 -5.87 4.74 -20.46
N ARG A 299 -6.43 4.31 -21.60
CA ARG A 299 -7.54 3.36 -21.61
C ARG A 299 -7.13 2.00 -21.05
N ASP A 300 -5.92 1.53 -21.33
CA ASP A 300 -5.41 0.26 -20.81
C ASP A 300 -5.22 0.35 -19.29
N ALA A 301 -4.70 1.46 -18.79
CA ALA A 301 -4.63 1.73 -17.35
C ALA A 301 -6.03 1.76 -16.68
N MET A 302 -7.02 2.39 -17.33
CA MET A 302 -8.41 2.39 -16.83
C MET A 302 -9.06 0.99 -16.90
N ASN A 303 -8.74 0.21 -17.90
CA ASN A 303 -9.23 -1.17 -18.02
C ASN A 303 -8.57 -2.08 -17.00
N LEU A 304 -7.28 -1.88 -16.74
CA LEU A 304 -6.56 -2.57 -15.67
C LEU A 304 -7.31 -2.44 -14.33
N GLN A 305 -7.67 -1.23 -13.95
CA GLN A 305 -8.37 -0.97 -12.68
C GLN A 305 -9.83 -1.44 -12.64
N ARG A 306 -10.35 -1.95 -13.75
CA ARG A 306 -11.69 -2.57 -13.83
C ARG A 306 -11.61 -4.08 -14.04
N ASN A 307 -10.41 -4.62 -14.20
CA ASN A 307 -10.22 -6.05 -14.48
C ASN A 307 -10.67 -6.88 -13.28
N ARG A 308 -11.48 -7.89 -13.54
CA ARG A 308 -12.03 -8.84 -12.55
C ARG A 308 -11.78 -10.27 -12.97
N LEU A 309 -10.63 -10.52 -13.60
CA LEU A 309 -10.23 -11.83 -14.10
C LEU A 309 -11.15 -12.37 -15.23
N GLU A 310 -11.86 -11.46 -15.93
CA GLU A 310 -12.70 -11.85 -17.05
C GLU A 310 -11.89 -12.58 -18.13
N GLY A 311 -12.44 -13.69 -18.59
CA GLY A 311 -11.84 -14.50 -19.66
C GLY A 311 -10.70 -15.41 -19.20
N THR A 312 -10.44 -15.51 -17.91
CA THR A 312 -9.48 -16.46 -17.33
C THR A 312 -10.18 -17.65 -16.67
N ASP A 313 -9.43 -18.73 -16.42
CA ASP A 313 -9.91 -19.86 -15.64
C ASP A 313 -9.97 -19.53 -14.12
N PHE A 314 -9.31 -18.47 -13.72
CA PHE A 314 -9.30 -17.98 -12.34
C PHE A 314 -10.51 -17.08 -12.14
N LYS A 315 -11.42 -17.55 -11.33
CA LYS A 315 -12.58 -16.76 -10.92
C LYS A 315 -12.28 -16.25 -9.53
N PRO A 316 -12.30 -14.93 -9.34
CA PRO A 316 -12.22 -14.40 -7.99
C PRO A 316 -13.35 -15.05 -7.19
N GLN A 317 -13.07 -15.36 -5.93
CA GLN A 317 -14.07 -15.95 -5.02
C GLN A 317 -15.26 -14.99 -4.76
N ASP A 318 -15.28 -13.84 -5.43
CA ASP A 318 -16.40 -12.91 -5.47
C ASP A 318 -17.55 -13.35 -6.36
N GLN A 319 -17.46 -14.50 -7.00
CA GLN A 319 -18.66 -15.11 -7.54
C GLN A 319 -19.58 -15.36 -6.36
N MET A 320 -20.50 -14.41 -6.21
CA MET A 320 -21.58 -14.54 -5.25
C MET A 320 -22.12 -15.95 -5.34
N GLU A 321 -22.08 -16.69 -4.24
CA GLU A 321 -22.82 -17.92 -4.18
C GLU A 321 -24.25 -17.61 -4.61
N LEU A 322 -24.68 -18.26 -5.66
CA LEU A 322 -26.04 -18.14 -6.11
C LEU A 322 -26.91 -18.86 -5.08
N ASP A 323 -28.02 -18.25 -4.72
CA ASP A 323 -29.07 -18.96 -3.99
C ASP A 323 -29.58 -20.13 -4.86
N GLY A 324 -30.33 -21.04 -4.28
CA GLY A 324 -30.91 -22.17 -5.01
C GLY A 324 -31.79 -21.80 -6.20
N LYS A 325 -32.01 -20.51 -6.49
CA LYS A 325 -32.75 -19.97 -7.62
C LYS A 325 -31.85 -19.28 -8.66
N GLY A 326 -30.56 -19.34 -8.49
CA GLY A 326 -29.58 -18.67 -9.37
C GLY A 326 -29.50 -17.15 -9.18
N ILE A 327 -30.01 -16.63 -8.07
CA ILE A 327 -29.93 -15.21 -7.71
C ILE A 327 -28.75 -15.01 -6.73
N PRO A 328 -27.92 -13.97 -6.92
CA PRO A 328 -26.81 -13.69 -6.01
C PRO A 328 -27.28 -13.53 -4.56
N ASP A 329 -26.75 -14.38 -3.67
CA ASP A 329 -27.04 -14.29 -2.23
C ASP A 329 -26.17 -13.19 -1.61
N LYS A 330 -26.74 -12.00 -1.47
CA LYS A 330 -26.04 -10.84 -0.90
C LYS A 330 -25.56 -11.03 0.55
N THR A 331 -26.10 -12.03 1.26
CA THR A 331 -25.68 -12.31 2.64
C THR A 331 -24.41 -13.15 2.70
N LYS A 332 -24.06 -13.81 1.60
CA LYS A 332 -22.86 -14.64 1.46
C LYS A 332 -21.78 -14.01 0.59
N ALA A 333 -22.05 -12.80 0.09
CA ALA A 333 -21.06 -12.08 -0.69
C ALA A 333 -19.93 -11.63 0.22
N ASP A 334 -18.76 -12.21 0.05
CA ASP A 334 -17.55 -11.69 0.68
C ASP A 334 -17.14 -10.40 -0.05
N PRO A 335 -17.17 -9.23 0.59
CA PRO A 335 -16.77 -7.98 -0.04
C PRO A 335 -15.31 -8.00 -0.50
N VAL A 336 -14.44 -8.72 0.16
CA VAL A 336 -13.00 -8.82 -0.16
C VAL A 336 -12.74 -9.28 -1.59
N TYR A 337 -13.61 -10.07 -2.16
CA TYR A 337 -13.41 -10.64 -3.50
C TYR A 337 -14.12 -9.88 -4.63
N ARG A 338 -14.63 -8.69 -4.35
CA ARG A 338 -15.35 -7.89 -5.36
C ARG A 338 -14.51 -6.84 -6.04
N TYR A 339 -13.27 -6.69 -5.61
CA TYR A 339 -12.48 -5.56 -6.03
C TYR A 339 -11.94 -5.75 -7.45
N PRO A 340 -12.10 -4.75 -8.32
CA PRO A 340 -11.32 -4.66 -9.54
C PRO A 340 -9.84 -4.55 -9.17
N ILE A 341 -9.02 -4.86 -10.10
CA ILE A 341 -7.58 -4.62 -9.98
C ILE A 341 -7.32 -3.12 -10.05
#